data_3879c561151bd23a8b059e1ba9962458
#
_entry.id   3879c561151bd23a8b059e1ba9962458
#
_cell.length_a   1.000
_cell.length_b   1.000
_cell.length_c   1.000
_cell.angle_alpha   90.00
_cell.angle_beta   90.00
_cell.angle_gamma   90.00
#
_symmetry.space_group_name_H-M   'P 1'
#
loop_
_entity.id
_entity.type
_entity.pdbx_description
1 polymer ?
#
loop_
_entity_poly.entity_id
_entity_poly.type
_entity_poly.pdbx_seq_one_letter_code
_entity_poly.pdbx_strand_id
1 'polypeptide(L)'
;MEKQKKLNSVLPSESINKKFTEPVKFTEYGIDRIEYLVRNKPNDMFQIGIAAWDRFCNVHPNQDKFIFGKECQTNNPLLYKKVSKHIKEDVIKDILYVYGEVQDSELDNKETVQLILAHTYPNILMIVDIMFGNPYKPVTPQKYDFQKYHGLGLFAELLENAIQYCKKEGIAEIYLTAADLSLKNHFEQYGFVVHDTWMGKAALEIGQGIPMSLYL
;
A
#
# COMPACT_ATOMS: atom_id res chain seq x y z
N MET A 1 -17.53 0.91 15.13
CA MET A 1 -18.15 0.68 13.81
C MET A 1 -18.09 1.87 12.84
N GLU A 2 -18.16 3.14 13.30
CA GLU A 2 -18.10 4.30 12.36
C GLU A 2 -16.71 4.59 11.76
N LYS A 3 -15.60 4.27 12.42
CA LYS A 3 -14.25 4.55 11.92
C LYS A 3 -13.84 3.68 10.71
N GLN A 4 -14.24 2.41 10.65
CA GLN A 4 -13.88 1.49 9.56
C GLN A 4 -14.47 1.88 8.19
N LYS A 5 -15.61 2.56 8.16
CA LYS A 5 -16.25 2.99 6.92
C LYS A 5 -15.50 4.08 6.15
N LYS A 6 -14.47 4.71 6.75
CA LYS A 6 -13.83 5.88 6.15
C LYS A 6 -12.79 5.52 5.07
N LEU A 7 -11.90 4.55 5.33
CA LEU A 7 -10.89 4.10 4.34
C LEU A 7 -11.53 3.45 3.10
N ASN A 8 -12.70 2.82 3.25
CA ASN A 8 -13.42 2.21 2.13
C ASN A 8 -13.83 3.22 1.05
N SER A 9 -13.98 4.50 1.42
CA SER A 9 -14.30 5.55 0.44
C SER A 9 -13.19 5.80 -0.58
N VAL A 10 -11.98 5.27 -0.33
CA VAL A 10 -10.85 5.39 -1.26
C VAL A 10 -10.96 4.40 -2.42
N LEU A 11 -11.60 3.24 -2.21
CA LEU A 11 -11.78 2.23 -3.26
C LEU A 11 -12.75 2.73 -4.35
N PRO A 12 -12.37 2.74 -5.64
CA PRO A 12 -13.26 3.13 -6.74
C PRO A 12 -14.19 1.97 -7.15
N SER A 13 -14.99 1.46 -6.19
CA SER A 13 -15.79 0.24 -6.35
C SER A 13 -16.81 0.30 -7.49
N GLU A 14 -17.44 1.45 -7.70
CA GLU A 14 -18.40 1.64 -8.82
C GLU A 14 -17.68 1.54 -10.17
N SER A 15 -16.53 2.19 -10.31
CA SER A 15 -15.76 2.16 -11.56
C SER A 15 -15.16 0.77 -11.82
N ILE A 16 -14.78 0.04 -10.78
CA ILE A 16 -14.36 -1.36 -10.90
C ILE A 16 -15.53 -2.21 -11.44
N ASN A 17 -16.71 -2.13 -10.84
CA ASN A 17 -17.88 -2.89 -11.29
C ASN A 17 -18.26 -2.57 -12.74
N LYS A 18 -18.14 -1.31 -13.18
CA LYS A 18 -18.42 -0.91 -14.58
C LYS A 18 -17.46 -1.50 -15.63
N LYS A 19 -16.32 -2.06 -15.20
CA LYS A 19 -15.35 -2.71 -16.12
C LYS A 19 -15.74 -4.13 -16.50
N PHE A 20 -16.72 -4.72 -15.82
CA PHE A 20 -17.13 -6.12 -15.99
C PHE A 20 -18.63 -6.23 -16.24
N THR A 21 -19.02 -7.30 -16.95
CA THR A 21 -20.44 -7.66 -17.12
C THR A 21 -20.97 -8.29 -15.83
N GLU A 22 -20.15 -9.18 -15.25
CA GLU A 22 -20.47 -9.85 -14.00
C GLU A 22 -20.09 -8.98 -12.79
N PRO A 23 -20.85 -9.04 -11.69
CA PRO A 23 -20.55 -8.23 -10.50
C PRO A 23 -19.23 -8.62 -9.86
N VAL A 24 -18.58 -7.63 -9.25
CA VAL A 24 -17.40 -7.88 -8.41
C VAL A 24 -17.82 -7.98 -6.96
N LYS A 25 -17.49 -9.11 -6.32
CA LYS A 25 -17.68 -9.30 -4.88
C LYS A 25 -16.42 -8.83 -4.14
N PHE A 26 -16.59 -7.86 -3.25
CA PHE A 26 -15.52 -7.37 -2.39
C PHE A 26 -15.57 -8.04 -1.03
N THR A 27 -14.40 -8.38 -0.50
CA THR A 27 -14.19 -8.83 0.88
C THR A 27 -13.22 -7.87 1.54
N GLU A 28 -13.59 -7.35 2.69
CA GLU A 28 -12.85 -6.30 3.40
C GLU A 28 -12.38 -6.80 4.77
N TYR A 29 -11.15 -6.43 5.10
CA TYR A 29 -10.53 -6.73 6.39
C TYR A 29 -9.97 -5.42 6.97
N GLY A 30 -10.47 -5.00 8.13
CA GLY A 30 -10.02 -3.81 8.83
C GLY A 30 -9.01 -4.11 9.94
N ILE A 31 -8.78 -3.11 10.79
CA ILE A 31 -7.84 -3.19 11.91
C ILE A 31 -8.16 -4.31 12.91
N ASP A 32 -9.44 -4.68 13.06
CA ASP A 32 -9.91 -5.79 13.90
C ASP A 32 -9.44 -7.16 13.37
N ARG A 33 -9.03 -7.23 12.11
CA ARG A 33 -8.50 -8.42 11.44
C ARG A 33 -7.01 -8.33 11.12
N ILE A 34 -6.26 -7.49 11.81
CA ILE A 34 -4.82 -7.29 11.55
C ILE A 34 -4.01 -8.59 11.64
N GLU A 35 -4.39 -9.54 12.48
CA GLU A 35 -3.73 -10.85 12.58
C GLU A 35 -3.89 -11.68 11.28
N TYR A 36 -4.99 -11.50 10.55
CA TYR A 36 -5.17 -12.09 9.23
C TYR A 36 -4.14 -11.52 8.24
N LEU A 37 -3.92 -10.18 8.23
CA LEU A 37 -2.93 -9.55 7.36
C LEU A 37 -1.52 -10.00 7.71
N VAL A 38 -1.17 -10.07 8.98
CA VAL A 38 0.15 -10.55 9.44
C VAL A 38 0.46 -11.96 8.90
N ARG A 39 -0.54 -12.84 8.82
CA ARG A 39 -0.36 -14.22 8.32
C ARG A 39 -0.37 -14.31 6.79
N ASN A 40 -1.23 -13.55 6.12
CA ASN A 40 -1.51 -13.72 4.70
C ASN A 40 -0.84 -12.65 3.82
N LYS A 41 -0.40 -11.54 4.41
CA LYS A 41 0.27 -10.41 3.77
C LYS A 41 1.53 -10.00 4.55
N PRO A 42 2.44 -10.94 4.87
CA PRO A 42 3.58 -10.68 5.76
C PRO A 42 4.53 -9.60 5.22
N ASN A 43 4.77 -9.57 3.92
CA ASN A 43 5.65 -8.57 3.29
C ASN A 43 5.06 -7.16 3.38
N ASP A 44 3.74 -7.04 3.16
CA ASP A 44 3.04 -5.75 3.24
C ASP A 44 3.07 -5.21 4.67
N MET A 45 2.84 -6.07 5.64
CA MET A 45 2.93 -5.72 7.07
C MET A 45 4.36 -5.33 7.47
N PHE A 46 5.37 -6.00 6.92
CA PHE A 46 6.77 -5.61 7.11
C PHE A 46 7.06 -4.23 6.51
N GLN A 47 6.57 -3.95 5.30
CA GLN A 47 6.75 -2.64 4.64
C GLN A 47 6.18 -1.49 5.48
N ILE A 48 5.02 -1.67 6.12
CA ILE A 48 4.45 -0.65 7.02
C ILE A 48 5.43 -0.36 8.19
N GLY A 49 5.99 -1.41 8.78
CA GLY A 49 6.94 -1.26 9.89
C GLY A 49 8.22 -0.56 9.50
N ILE A 50 8.80 -0.91 8.35
CA ILE A 50 10.05 -0.30 7.87
C ILE A 50 9.86 1.15 7.44
N ALA A 51 8.72 1.47 6.78
CA ALA A 51 8.40 2.85 6.40
C ALA A 51 8.26 3.76 7.63
N ALA A 52 7.59 3.30 8.68
CA ALA A 52 7.47 4.04 9.94
C ALA A 52 8.82 4.25 10.62
N TRP A 53 9.68 3.22 10.60
CA TRP A 53 11.03 3.30 11.17
C TRP A 53 11.93 4.29 10.41
N ASP A 54 11.92 4.24 9.08
CA ASP A 54 12.69 5.18 8.25
C ASP A 54 12.29 6.64 8.56
N ARG A 55 11.00 6.91 8.66
CA ARG A 55 10.47 8.24 9.01
C ARG A 55 10.88 8.69 10.40
N PHE A 56 10.79 7.81 11.38
CA PHE A 56 11.23 8.12 12.74
C PHE A 56 12.73 8.47 12.78
N CYS A 57 13.57 7.68 12.11
CA CYS A 57 15.00 7.95 12.02
C CYS A 57 15.32 9.25 11.27
N ASN A 58 14.50 9.63 10.29
CA ASN A 58 14.72 10.87 9.53
C ASN A 58 14.53 12.12 10.41
N VAL A 59 13.54 12.11 11.31
CA VAL A 59 13.30 13.21 12.25
C VAL A 59 14.14 13.12 13.53
N HIS A 60 14.76 11.95 13.78
CA HIS A 60 15.64 11.69 14.92
C HIS A 60 17.03 11.22 14.46
N PRO A 61 17.88 12.12 13.92
CA PRO A 61 19.14 11.74 13.24
C PRO A 61 20.15 11.01 14.13
N ASN A 62 20.05 11.16 15.45
CA ASN A 62 20.92 10.49 16.43
C ASN A 62 20.44 9.06 16.78
N GLN A 63 19.30 8.61 16.21
CA GLN A 63 18.79 7.28 16.43
C GLN A 63 19.65 6.24 15.71
N ASP A 64 19.96 5.14 16.39
CA ASP A 64 20.59 3.99 15.73
C ASP A 64 19.61 3.37 14.73
N LYS A 65 19.91 3.54 13.44
CA LYS A 65 19.08 3.07 12.32
C LYS A 65 19.00 1.55 12.24
N PHE A 66 19.96 0.84 12.82
CA PHE A 66 20.12 -0.61 12.70
C PHE A 66 19.56 -1.39 13.91
N ILE A 67 18.91 -0.72 14.86
CA ILE A 67 18.33 -1.36 16.06
C ILE A 67 17.36 -2.51 15.70
N PHE A 68 16.72 -2.46 14.54
CA PHE A 68 15.83 -3.50 14.01
C PHE A 68 16.47 -4.32 12.88
N GLY A 69 17.83 -4.34 12.79
CA GLY A 69 18.52 -5.02 11.69
C GLY A 69 18.16 -6.50 11.53
N LYS A 70 17.95 -7.24 12.63
CA LYS A 70 17.51 -8.64 12.59
C LYS A 70 16.12 -8.79 11.99
N GLU A 71 15.20 -7.92 12.37
CA GLU A 71 13.84 -7.89 11.86
C GLU A 71 13.81 -7.58 10.36
N CYS A 72 14.66 -6.67 9.93
CA CYS A 72 14.81 -6.33 8.52
C CYS A 72 15.39 -7.50 7.70
N GLN A 73 16.39 -8.21 8.21
CA GLN A 73 16.97 -9.39 7.56
C GLN A 73 15.95 -10.53 7.36
N THR A 74 14.97 -10.64 8.25
CA THR A 74 13.96 -11.71 8.23
C THR A 74 12.62 -11.26 7.66
N ASN A 75 12.49 -10.04 7.17
CA ASN A 75 11.22 -9.42 6.74
C ASN A 75 10.10 -9.64 7.77
N ASN A 76 10.40 -9.37 9.05
CA ASN A 76 9.49 -9.68 10.15
C ASN A 76 8.17 -8.90 10.04
N PRO A 77 7.01 -9.55 9.81
CA PRO A 77 5.73 -8.87 9.65
C PRO A 77 5.22 -8.17 10.93
N LEU A 78 5.85 -8.45 12.07
CA LEU A 78 5.54 -7.80 13.35
C LEU A 78 6.47 -6.61 13.65
N LEU A 79 7.29 -6.16 12.68
CA LEU A 79 8.19 -5.02 12.86
C LEU A 79 7.41 -3.77 13.31
N TYR A 80 6.22 -3.52 12.75
CA TYR A 80 5.38 -2.39 13.16
C TYR A 80 5.07 -2.36 14.66
N LYS A 81 4.83 -3.52 15.29
CA LYS A 81 4.61 -3.60 16.76
C LYS A 81 5.87 -3.24 17.55
N LYS A 82 7.05 -3.65 17.06
CA LYS A 82 8.32 -3.34 17.71
C LYS A 82 8.66 -1.85 17.56
N VAL A 83 8.42 -1.29 16.40
CA VAL A 83 8.56 0.15 16.14
C VAL A 83 7.61 0.93 17.03
N SER A 84 6.29 0.58 17.08
CA SER A 84 5.32 1.22 17.96
C SER A 84 5.78 1.27 19.41
N LYS A 85 6.31 0.13 19.93
CA LYS A 85 6.84 0.07 21.29
C LYS A 85 8.04 1.00 21.50
N HIS A 86 8.92 1.12 20.50
CA HIS A 86 10.11 1.94 20.58
C HIS A 86 9.79 3.43 20.56
N ILE A 87 8.94 3.86 19.62
CA ILE A 87 8.54 5.26 19.46
C ILE A 87 7.46 5.70 20.45
N LYS A 88 6.84 4.75 21.16
CA LYS A 88 5.72 4.93 22.13
C LYS A 88 4.47 5.53 21.48
N GLU A 89 4.24 5.20 20.21
CA GLU A 89 3.07 5.62 19.42
C GLU A 89 2.66 4.48 18.48
N ASP A 90 1.36 4.33 18.22
CA ASP A 90 0.87 3.31 17.30
C ASP A 90 1.32 3.60 15.87
N VAL A 91 2.07 2.66 15.28
CA VAL A 91 2.49 2.74 13.87
C VAL A 91 1.29 2.61 12.95
N ILE A 92 0.33 1.73 13.24
CA ILE A 92 -0.89 1.54 12.45
C ILE A 92 -2.06 2.11 13.23
N LYS A 93 -2.63 3.21 12.76
CA LYS A 93 -3.81 3.88 13.34
C LYS A 93 -5.12 3.30 12.78
N ASP A 94 -5.10 2.94 11.49
CA ASP A 94 -6.16 2.20 10.79
C ASP A 94 -5.58 1.46 9.60
N ILE A 95 -6.24 0.40 9.15
CA ILE A 95 -5.84 -0.39 7.99
C ILE A 95 -7.06 -0.97 7.30
N LEU A 96 -7.02 -1.01 5.98
CA LEU A 96 -8.03 -1.66 5.14
C LEU A 96 -7.32 -2.55 4.12
N TYR A 97 -7.67 -3.83 4.10
CA TYR A 97 -7.37 -4.73 3.01
C TYR A 97 -8.67 -5.08 2.27
N VAL A 98 -8.69 -4.85 0.98
CA VAL A 98 -9.79 -5.23 0.09
C VAL A 98 -9.30 -6.27 -0.89
N TYR A 99 -10.06 -7.35 -0.99
CA TYR A 99 -9.92 -8.38 -2.00
C TYR A 99 -11.20 -8.45 -2.83
N GLY A 100 -11.09 -8.42 -4.16
CA GLY A 100 -12.23 -8.42 -5.07
C GLY A 100 -12.13 -9.51 -6.13
N GLU A 101 -13.25 -10.20 -6.38
CA GLU A 101 -13.37 -11.27 -7.36
C GLU A 101 -14.57 -11.01 -8.28
N VAL A 102 -14.34 -11.13 -9.59
CA VAL A 102 -15.43 -11.16 -10.58
C VAL A 102 -16.23 -12.45 -10.39
N GLN A 103 -17.55 -12.37 -10.33
CA GLN A 103 -18.43 -13.51 -10.08
C GLN A 103 -18.76 -14.30 -11.37
N ASP A 104 -17.75 -14.53 -12.20
CA ASP A 104 -17.86 -15.34 -13.42
C ASP A 104 -17.38 -16.77 -13.15
N SER A 105 -18.25 -17.76 -13.42
CA SER A 105 -17.94 -19.17 -13.20
C SER A 105 -16.94 -19.74 -14.23
N GLU A 106 -16.80 -19.09 -15.39
CA GLU A 106 -15.92 -19.55 -16.47
C GLU A 106 -14.45 -19.17 -16.26
N LEU A 107 -14.16 -18.26 -15.31
CA LEU A 107 -12.81 -17.87 -14.99
C LEU A 107 -12.15 -18.81 -13.98
N ASP A 108 -10.96 -19.32 -14.31
CA ASP A 108 -10.11 -20.08 -13.38
C ASP A 108 -9.58 -19.20 -12.25
N ASN A 109 -9.17 -17.97 -12.58
CA ASN A 109 -8.75 -16.95 -11.61
C ASN A 109 -9.65 -15.73 -11.73
N LYS A 110 -10.35 -15.41 -10.67
CA LYS A 110 -11.37 -14.35 -10.57
C LYS A 110 -10.87 -13.08 -9.91
N GLU A 111 -9.63 -13.10 -9.40
CA GLU A 111 -9.04 -11.98 -8.67
C GLU A 111 -8.91 -10.75 -9.59
N THR A 112 -9.52 -9.66 -9.18
CA THR A 112 -9.47 -8.38 -9.91
C THR A 112 -9.00 -7.22 -9.05
N VAL A 113 -9.15 -7.32 -7.73
CA VAL A 113 -8.76 -6.28 -6.78
C VAL A 113 -7.94 -6.86 -5.65
N GLN A 114 -6.80 -6.25 -5.41
CA GLN A 114 -6.06 -6.33 -4.17
C GLN A 114 -5.62 -4.91 -3.82
N LEU A 115 -6.06 -4.42 -2.66
CA LEU A 115 -5.73 -3.08 -2.20
C LEU A 115 -5.48 -3.12 -0.70
N ILE A 116 -4.32 -2.64 -0.27
CA ILE A 116 -4.01 -2.42 1.14
C ILE A 116 -3.72 -0.95 1.35
N LEU A 117 -4.54 -0.31 2.18
CA LEU A 117 -4.37 1.07 2.64
C LEU A 117 -4.12 1.06 4.14
N ALA A 118 -3.21 1.89 4.61
CA ALA A 118 -2.96 2.05 6.04
C ALA A 118 -2.81 3.52 6.42
N HIS A 119 -3.53 3.96 7.44
CA HIS A 119 -3.28 5.22 8.12
C HIS A 119 -2.22 4.96 9.18
N THR A 120 -1.03 5.55 9.01
CA THR A 120 0.14 5.18 9.78
C THR A 120 0.82 6.39 10.44
N TYR A 121 1.80 6.08 11.30
CA TYR A 121 2.72 7.06 11.89
C TYR A 121 3.50 7.84 10.82
N PRO A 122 3.74 9.15 11.01
CA PRO A 122 3.20 10.00 12.08
C PRO A 122 1.73 10.40 11.83
N ASN A 123 1.30 10.63 10.64
CA ASN A 123 -0.05 10.93 10.17
C ASN A 123 -0.09 10.91 8.64
N ILE A 124 0.09 9.74 8.05
CA ILE A 124 0.16 9.56 6.59
C ILE A 124 -0.81 8.46 6.13
N LEU A 125 -1.29 8.59 4.90
CA LEU A 125 -1.97 7.51 4.21
C LEU A 125 -0.96 6.73 3.38
N MET A 126 -0.73 5.47 3.72
CA MET A 126 0.13 4.57 2.94
C MET A 126 -0.71 3.71 2.01
N ILE A 127 -0.42 3.76 0.71
CA ILE A 127 -0.86 2.77 -0.28
C ILE A 127 0.19 1.66 -0.24
N VAL A 128 -0.11 0.58 0.52
CA VAL A 128 0.85 -0.48 0.80
C VAL A 128 0.97 -1.45 -0.36
N ASP A 129 -0.20 -1.82 -0.93
CA ASP A 129 -0.30 -2.71 -2.08
C ASP A 129 -1.51 -2.31 -2.93
N ILE A 130 -1.36 -2.41 -4.25
CA ILE A 130 -2.42 -2.11 -5.20
C ILE A 130 -2.31 -3.02 -6.43
N MET A 131 -3.38 -3.76 -6.69
CA MET A 131 -3.60 -4.48 -7.93
C MET A 131 -5.07 -4.28 -8.36
N PHE A 132 -5.27 -3.67 -9.53
CA PHE A 132 -6.53 -3.60 -10.23
C PHE A 132 -6.35 -4.28 -11.59
N GLY A 133 -6.62 -5.58 -11.65
CA GLY A 133 -6.37 -6.42 -12.82
C GLY A 133 -7.64 -6.82 -13.56
N ASN A 134 -7.54 -6.99 -14.88
CA ASN A 134 -8.62 -7.54 -15.69
C ASN A 134 -8.40 -9.05 -15.91
N PRO A 135 -9.13 -9.94 -15.21
CA PRO A 135 -8.90 -11.38 -15.31
C PRO A 135 -9.19 -11.97 -16.69
N TYR A 136 -9.92 -11.25 -17.55
CA TYR A 136 -10.13 -11.62 -18.96
C TYR A 136 -8.98 -11.22 -19.87
N LYS A 137 -7.97 -10.47 -19.39
CA LYS A 137 -6.85 -9.97 -20.19
C LYS A 137 -5.51 -10.34 -19.55
N PRO A 138 -5.07 -11.60 -19.67
CA PRO A 138 -3.76 -12.02 -19.15
C PRO A 138 -2.64 -11.29 -19.88
N VAL A 139 -1.54 -11.01 -19.15
CA VAL A 139 -0.31 -10.42 -19.72
C VAL A 139 0.64 -11.53 -20.13
N THR A 140 1.06 -11.51 -21.39
CA THR A 140 2.03 -12.47 -21.92
C THR A 140 2.98 -11.78 -22.91
N PRO A 141 4.31 -11.78 -22.69
CA PRO A 141 5.00 -12.26 -21.49
C PRO A 141 4.81 -11.31 -20.29
N GLN A 142 4.85 -11.87 -19.07
CA GLN A 142 4.83 -11.07 -17.85
C GLN A 142 6.16 -10.32 -17.68
N LYS A 143 6.10 -9.04 -17.34
CA LYS A 143 7.28 -8.24 -16.94
C LYS A 143 7.66 -8.48 -15.48
N TYR A 144 6.66 -8.73 -14.63
CA TYR A 144 6.81 -8.98 -13.20
C TYR A 144 5.99 -10.21 -12.80
N ASP A 145 6.46 -10.96 -11.81
CA ASP A 145 5.76 -12.15 -11.30
C ASP A 145 4.36 -11.83 -10.75
N PHE A 146 4.16 -10.60 -10.26
CA PHE A 146 2.87 -10.13 -9.76
C PHE A 146 1.94 -9.59 -10.87
N GLN A 147 2.45 -9.33 -12.08
CA GLN A 147 1.67 -8.78 -13.21
C GLN A 147 0.96 -9.89 -13.99
N LYS A 148 -0.09 -10.45 -13.42
CA LYS A 148 -0.84 -11.52 -14.09
C LYS A 148 -1.76 -10.99 -15.20
N TYR A 149 -2.30 -9.78 -15.04
CA TYR A 149 -3.33 -9.21 -15.89
C TYR A 149 -3.04 -7.77 -16.27
N HIS A 150 -3.61 -7.32 -17.40
CA HIS A 150 -3.64 -5.90 -17.73
C HIS A 150 -4.42 -5.10 -16.67
N GLY A 151 -3.89 -3.94 -16.30
CA GLY A 151 -4.52 -3.06 -15.31
C GLY A 151 -5.85 -2.46 -15.81
N LEU A 152 -6.75 -2.18 -14.88
CA LEU A 152 -8.03 -1.51 -15.16
C LEU A 152 -7.91 -0.01 -15.44
N GLY A 153 -6.73 0.60 -15.23
CA GLY A 153 -6.49 2.04 -15.43
C GLY A 153 -7.17 2.92 -14.39
N LEU A 154 -7.34 2.45 -13.15
CA LEU A 154 -8.10 3.15 -12.10
C LEU A 154 -7.21 3.81 -11.04
N PHE A 155 -5.89 3.87 -11.23
CA PHE A 155 -4.99 4.48 -10.24
C PHE A 155 -5.27 5.97 -10.03
N ALA A 156 -5.57 6.73 -11.08
CA ALA A 156 -5.89 8.15 -10.97
C ALA A 156 -7.13 8.40 -10.11
N GLU A 157 -8.18 7.59 -10.29
CA GLU A 157 -9.42 7.69 -9.49
C GLU A 157 -9.19 7.28 -8.04
N LEU A 158 -8.44 6.19 -7.80
CA LEU A 158 -8.02 5.81 -6.46
C LEU A 158 -7.27 6.95 -5.76
N LEU A 159 -6.32 7.60 -6.47
CA LEU A 159 -5.52 8.68 -5.92
C LEU A 159 -6.39 9.92 -5.60
N GLU A 160 -7.34 10.27 -6.47
CA GLU A 160 -8.28 11.36 -6.23
C GLU A 160 -9.11 11.09 -4.96
N ASN A 161 -9.67 9.89 -4.83
CA ASN A 161 -10.39 9.46 -3.63
C ASN A 161 -9.49 9.50 -2.38
N ALA A 162 -8.25 9.05 -2.50
CA ALA A 162 -7.26 9.09 -1.40
C ALA A 162 -6.96 10.55 -0.97
N ILE A 163 -6.80 11.48 -1.92
CA ILE A 163 -6.61 12.91 -1.63
C ILE A 163 -7.83 13.48 -0.91
N GLN A 164 -9.05 13.16 -1.34
CA GLN A 164 -10.28 13.61 -0.66
C GLN A 164 -10.38 13.05 0.77
N TYR A 165 -10.07 11.76 0.94
CA TYR A 165 -9.98 11.15 2.26
C TYR A 165 -8.96 11.87 3.15
N CYS A 166 -7.74 12.09 2.66
CA CYS A 166 -6.67 12.78 3.39
C CYS A 166 -7.08 14.18 3.82
N LYS A 167 -7.67 14.98 2.94
CA LYS A 167 -8.17 16.32 3.25
C LYS A 167 -9.21 16.29 4.38
N LYS A 168 -10.11 15.31 4.37
CA LYS A 168 -11.15 15.15 5.40
C LYS A 168 -10.59 14.74 6.76
N GLU A 169 -9.55 13.90 6.76
CA GLU A 169 -8.93 13.37 8.00
C GLU A 169 -7.72 14.20 8.46
N GLY A 170 -7.38 15.30 7.78
CA GLY A 170 -6.24 16.16 8.12
C GLY A 170 -4.88 15.47 7.91
N ILE A 171 -4.80 14.57 6.92
CA ILE A 171 -3.58 13.88 6.51
C ILE A 171 -2.91 14.70 5.42
N ALA A 172 -1.63 15.05 5.59
CA ALA A 172 -0.91 15.92 4.68
C ALA A 172 -0.05 15.17 3.65
N GLU A 173 -0.04 13.84 3.69
CA GLU A 173 0.87 13.05 2.87
C GLU A 173 0.28 11.69 2.50
N ILE A 174 0.42 11.32 1.21
CA ILE A 174 0.20 9.96 0.71
C ILE A 174 1.55 9.34 0.39
N TYR A 175 1.80 8.14 0.88
CA TYR A 175 3.05 7.40 0.70
C TYR A 175 2.80 6.09 -0.02
N LEU A 176 3.74 5.70 -0.89
CA LEU A 176 3.81 4.39 -1.52
C LEU A 176 5.27 3.96 -1.76
N THR A 177 5.46 2.71 -2.15
CA THR A 177 6.76 2.19 -2.57
C THR A 177 6.67 1.72 -4.02
N ALA A 178 7.44 2.34 -4.90
CA ALA A 178 7.55 1.89 -6.29
C ALA A 178 8.47 0.65 -6.37
N ALA A 179 8.00 -0.42 -7.01
CA ALA A 179 8.76 -1.66 -7.10
C ALA A 179 10.06 -1.49 -7.88
N ASP A 180 10.06 -0.64 -8.92
CA ASP A 180 11.22 -0.34 -9.76
C ASP A 180 11.19 1.09 -10.32
N LEU A 181 12.23 1.44 -11.10
CA LEU A 181 12.36 2.75 -11.76
C LEU A 181 11.23 3.04 -12.77
N SER A 182 10.64 2.03 -13.39
CA SER A 182 9.52 2.22 -14.33
C SER A 182 8.27 2.68 -13.58
N LEU A 183 7.95 2.04 -12.46
CA LEU A 183 6.84 2.45 -11.59
C LEU A 183 7.12 3.77 -10.89
N LYS A 184 8.37 4.03 -10.47
CA LYS A 184 8.77 5.35 -9.97
C LYS A 184 8.43 6.44 -11.00
N ASN A 185 8.85 6.30 -12.27
CA ASN A 185 8.56 7.27 -13.31
C ASN A 185 7.06 7.41 -13.59
N HIS A 186 6.31 6.32 -13.45
CA HIS A 186 4.85 6.36 -13.54
C HIS A 186 4.22 7.19 -12.40
N PHE A 187 4.64 6.99 -11.15
CA PHE A 187 4.09 7.73 -10.01
C PHE A 187 4.52 9.20 -10.00
N GLU A 188 5.69 9.55 -10.54
CA GLU A 188 6.11 10.96 -10.71
C GLU A 188 5.13 11.76 -11.58
N GLN A 189 4.46 11.14 -12.55
CA GLN A 189 3.42 11.79 -13.38
C GLN A 189 2.19 12.21 -12.56
N TYR A 190 2.02 11.64 -11.38
CA TYR A 190 0.96 12.00 -10.41
C TYR A 190 1.44 12.92 -9.29
N GLY A 191 2.69 13.42 -9.38
CA GLY A 191 3.26 14.34 -8.41
C GLY A 191 3.95 13.69 -7.22
N PHE A 192 4.11 12.36 -7.22
CA PHE A 192 4.93 11.70 -6.21
C PHE A 192 6.40 12.04 -6.40
N VAL A 193 7.11 12.25 -5.29
CA VAL A 193 8.57 12.48 -5.26
C VAL A 193 9.24 11.40 -4.42
N VAL A 194 10.47 11.04 -4.79
CA VAL A 194 11.27 10.08 -4.00
C VAL A 194 11.53 10.67 -2.61
N HIS A 195 11.37 9.84 -1.60
CA HIS A 195 11.52 10.24 -0.21
C HIS A 195 12.99 10.55 0.11
N ASP A 196 13.30 11.77 0.59
CA ASP A 196 14.68 12.19 0.90
C ASP A 196 15.15 11.64 2.25
N THR A 197 15.26 10.31 2.32
CA THR A 197 15.79 9.58 3.47
C THR A 197 16.99 8.74 3.06
N TRP A 198 17.70 8.18 4.05
CA TRP A 198 18.80 7.25 3.78
C TRP A 198 18.33 5.99 3.02
N MET A 199 17.11 5.50 3.33
CA MET A 199 16.51 4.36 2.61
C MET A 199 16.10 4.76 1.19
N GLY A 200 15.50 5.95 1.00
CA GLY A 200 15.13 6.45 -0.31
C GLY A 200 16.32 6.57 -1.25
N LYS A 201 17.45 7.08 -0.73
CA LYS A 201 18.71 7.17 -1.50
C LYS A 201 19.24 5.79 -1.87
N ALA A 202 19.32 4.86 -0.92
CA ALA A 202 19.78 3.50 -1.17
C ALA A 202 18.87 2.76 -2.16
N ALA A 203 17.55 2.87 -2.00
CA ALA A 203 16.58 2.25 -2.89
C ALA A 203 16.67 2.78 -4.33
N LEU A 204 16.91 4.10 -4.48
CA LEU A 204 17.09 4.73 -5.79
C LEU A 204 18.38 4.23 -6.49
N GLU A 205 19.47 4.06 -5.75
CA GLU A 205 20.74 3.49 -6.27
C GLU A 205 20.56 2.04 -6.72
N ILE A 206 19.80 1.24 -5.96
CA ILE A 206 19.50 -0.16 -6.29
C ILE A 206 18.47 -0.23 -7.44
N GLY A 207 17.61 0.78 -7.58
CA GLY A 207 16.53 0.82 -8.56
C GLY A 207 15.31 -0.03 -8.21
N GLN A 208 15.14 -0.39 -6.92
CA GLN A 208 14.04 -1.22 -6.43
C GLN A 208 13.55 -0.76 -5.05
N GLY A 209 12.25 -0.97 -4.79
CA GLY A 209 11.66 -0.66 -3.49
C GLY A 209 11.72 0.82 -3.14
N ILE A 210 11.52 1.71 -4.12
CA ILE A 210 11.76 3.15 -4.02
C ILE A 210 10.60 3.82 -3.26
N PRO A 211 10.84 4.36 -2.04
CA PRO A 211 9.81 5.05 -1.29
C PRO A 211 9.51 6.42 -1.91
N MET A 212 8.22 6.72 -2.06
CA MET A 212 7.76 7.96 -2.68
C MET A 212 6.62 8.57 -1.88
N SER A 213 6.54 9.91 -1.91
CA SER A 213 5.50 10.69 -1.22
C SER A 213 4.85 11.70 -2.14
N LEU A 214 3.53 11.85 -1.98
CA LEU A 214 2.74 12.96 -2.50
C LEU A 214 2.33 13.83 -1.31
N TYR A 215 2.80 15.07 -1.28
CA TYR A 215 2.43 16.06 -0.26
C TYR A 215 1.19 16.84 -0.72
N LEU A 216 0.22 17.05 0.21
CA LEU A 216 -1.11 17.61 -0.05
C LEU A 216 -1.26 19.05 0.43
#